data_fc55a2f003a48c801c850cd13ed06c16
#
_entry.id   fc55a2f003a48c801c850cd13ed06c16
#
_cell.length_a   1.000
_cell.length_b   1.000
_cell.length_c   1.000
_cell.angle_alpha   90.00
_cell.angle_beta   90.00
_cell.angle_gamma   90.00
#
_symmetry.space_group_name_H-M   'P 1'
#
loop_
_entity.id
_entity.type
_entity.pdbx_description
1 polymer ?
#
loop_
_entity_poly.entity_id
_entity_poly.type
_entity_poly.pdbx_seq_one_letter_code
_entity_poly.pdbx_strand_id
1 'polypeptide(L)'
;MFRGDRSPNPHYYEVVKCYQQVDFTRVGNTLQIVNRFMFTPLSAFALRLTLSDESGVLQEKTMDLPAAGHLEKVTIDIPFDLNTKSEQLLDAYLILKADAMRLPAGHLMAREQFVLGQYDFSVKKETPAAISLCKRADAYVVSGDHFSLAVSKKTGELSSYELDGRECLRSGVRPCFGRANIDNERIAQIPFDFVRTLIGLNAFKNAGKAMIPLEVTATQGKDAVKITVRWLCRYLDQVETTYVVLPSGRVLVTQTCRNIVPMDLPRYGITFQLMSGEDGVTYYGKGPHENYCDRKTGAYLGVYRFKSAEDFIHDYLYPQENGNRCDVRWLEVGSDVKLRVDAVGRAFEAGVHPYTLEELDAAKHSCDLPRHDYLTVNIDGGQQGVGGDVPAVATLKPQYKLPKMQTLTLRCALQFKK
;
A
#
# COMPACT_ATOMS: atom_id res chain seq x y z
N MET A 1 -6.60 -15.60 -15.59
CA MET A 1 -5.38 -14.79 -15.67
C MET A 1 -5.54 -13.58 -16.60
N PHE A 2 -6.31 -13.71 -17.66
CA PHE A 2 -6.54 -12.62 -18.61
C PHE A 2 -8.00 -12.18 -18.60
N ARG A 3 -8.25 -10.92 -18.87
CA ARG A 3 -9.58 -10.34 -19.10
C ARG A 3 -10.11 -10.74 -20.49
N GLY A 4 -11.37 -10.42 -20.78
CA GLY A 4 -11.97 -10.68 -22.11
C GLY A 4 -11.28 -9.96 -23.27
N ASP A 5 -10.65 -8.82 -23.02
CA ASP A 5 -9.83 -8.06 -23.96
C ASP A 5 -8.37 -8.56 -24.06
N ARG A 6 -8.04 -9.64 -23.36
CA ARG A 6 -6.70 -10.27 -23.22
C ARG A 6 -5.69 -9.46 -22.42
N SER A 7 -6.08 -8.36 -21.77
CA SER A 7 -5.21 -7.67 -20.80
C SER A 7 -4.98 -8.55 -19.56
N PRO A 8 -3.80 -8.51 -18.93
CA PRO A 8 -3.50 -9.33 -17.77
C PRO A 8 -4.21 -8.81 -16.51
N ASN A 9 -4.77 -9.71 -15.72
CA ASN A 9 -5.14 -9.41 -14.33
C ASN A 9 -3.88 -9.40 -13.44
N PRO A 10 -3.89 -8.73 -12.28
CA PRO A 10 -2.71 -8.59 -11.41
C PRO A 10 -2.06 -9.91 -10.98
N HIS A 11 -2.81 -10.98 -10.80
CA HIS A 11 -2.26 -12.31 -10.48
C HIS A 11 -1.45 -12.96 -11.63
N TYR A 12 -1.55 -12.44 -12.86
CA TYR A 12 -0.70 -12.88 -13.98
C TYR A 12 0.78 -12.65 -13.67
N TYR A 13 1.13 -11.51 -13.09
CA TYR A 13 2.53 -11.16 -12.79
C TYR A 13 3.13 -12.07 -11.72
N GLU A 14 2.31 -12.54 -10.78
CA GLU A 14 2.72 -13.53 -9.78
C GLU A 14 3.04 -14.88 -10.44
N VAL A 15 2.18 -15.31 -11.39
CA VAL A 15 2.41 -16.54 -12.16
C VAL A 15 3.68 -16.43 -13.00
N VAL A 16 3.88 -15.30 -13.70
CA VAL A 16 5.12 -15.08 -14.48
C VAL A 16 6.36 -15.22 -13.58
N LYS A 17 6.31 -14.63 -12.37
CA LYS A 17 7.41 -14.75 -11.42
C LYS A 17 7.65 -16.19 -10.95
N CYS A 18 6.58 -16.91 -10.61
CA CYS A 18 6.68 -18.29 -10.12
C CYS A 18 7.18 -19.27 -11.20
N TYR A 19 6.89 -19.00 -12.48
CA TYR A 19 7.25 -19.87 -13.60
C TYR A 19 8.53 -19.44 -14.34
N GLN A 20 9.27 -18.44 -13.84
CA GLN A 20 10.56 -18.09 -14.47
C GLN A 20 11.52 -19.26 -14.43
N GLN A 21 12.29 -19.42 -15.51
CA GLN A 21 13.15 -20.58 -15.74
C GLN A 21 14.61 -20.35 -15.32
N VAL A 22 14.84 -19.48 -14.38
CA VAL A 22 16.14 -19.25 -13.72
C VAL A 22 15.96 -18.91 -12.27
N ASP A 23 16.89 -19.34 -11.43
CA ASP A 23 16.98 -18.89 -10.05
C ASP A 23 18.13 -17.89 -9.92
N PHE A 24 17.87 -16.79 -9.25
CA PHE A 24 18.88 -15.81 -8.89
C PHE A 24 19.15 -15.86 -7.39
N THR A 25 20.41 -15.89 -7.01
CA THR A 25 20.82 -15.83 -5.60
C THR A 25 22.01 -14.87 -5.46
N ARG A 26 21.88 -13.90 -4.58
CA ARG A 26 23.00 -12.99 -4.28
C ARG A 26 23.81 -13.52 -3.09
N VAL A 27 25.13 -13.58 -3.26
CA VAL A 27 26.07 -13.95 -2.19
C VAL A 27 27.19 -12.88 -2.15
N GLY A 28 27.16 -12.04 -1.12
CA GLY A 28 28.11 -10.93 -1.02
C GLY A 28 27.99 -9.98 -2.22
N ASN A 29 29.06 -9.81 -2.97
CA ASN A 29 29.12 -8.98 -4.19
C ASN A 29 29.02 -9.84 -5.47
N THR A 30 28.49 -11.05 -5.39
CA THR A 30 28.30 -11.92 -6.56
C THR A 30 26.82 -12.29 -6.72
N LEU A 31 26.43 -12.50 -7.98
CA LEU A 31 25.11 -13.02 -8.37
C LEU A 31 25.30 -14.43 -8.93
N GLN A 32 24.65 -15.39 -8.35
CA GLN A 32 24.56 -16.75 -8.84
C GLN A 32 23.29 -16.94 -9.64
N ILE A 33 23.38 -17.53 -10.82
CA ILE A 33 22.26 -17.80 -11.73
C ILE A 33 22.25 -19.29 -12.02
N VAL A 34 21.17 -19.97 -11.68
CA VAL A 34 20.95 -21.39 -12.02
C VAL A 34 20.00 -21.46 -13.22
N ASN A 35 20.42 -22.14 -14.27
CA ASN A 35 19.61 -22.35 -15.46
C ASN A 35 18.60 -23.48 -15.25
N ARG A 36 17.31 -23.17 -15.35
CA ARG A 36 16.20 -24.14 -15.31
C ARG A 36 15.62 -24.48 -16.68
N PHE A 37 16.07 -23.81 -17.74
CA PHE A 37 15.67 -24.16 -19.10
C PHE A 37 16.20 -25.56 -19.47
N MET A 38 15.33 -26.40 -19.99
CA MET A 38 15.70 -27.77 -20.37
C MET A 38 16.66 -27.82 -21.56
N PHE A 39 16.50 -26.91 -22.56
CA PHE A 39 17.20 -26.96 -23.83
C PHE A 39 17.91 -25.69 -24.24
N THR A 40 17.69 -24.59 -23.51
CA THR A 40 18.23 -23.26 -23.84
C THR A 40 19.38 -22.91 -22.90
N PRO A 41 20.61 -22.70 -23.40
CA PRO A 41 21.74 -22.29 -22.58
C PRO A 41 21.61 -20.83 -22.16
N LEU A 42 22.26 -20.44 -21.05
CA LEU A 42 22.25 -19.04 -20.58
C LEU A 42 22.88 -18.05 -21.56
N SER A 43 23.75 -18.52 -22.46
CA SER A 43 24.36 -17.68 -23.52
C SER A 43 23.34 -17.11 -24.53
N ALA A 44 22.11 -17.66 -24.59
CA ALA A 44 21.01 -17.12 -25.39
C ALA A 44 20.47 -15.79 -24.83
N PHE A 45 20.83 -15.44 -23.61
CA PHE A 45 20.34 -14.26 -22.88
C PHE A 45 21.46 -13.27 -22.54
N ALA A 46 21.10 -12.01 -22.39
CA ALA A 46 21.89 -10.98 -21.74
C ALA A 46 21.41 -10.77 -20.30
N LEU A 47 22.32 -10.52 -19.41
CA LEU A 47 22.04 -10.08 -18.04
C LEU A 47 22.15 -8.57 -17.98
N ARG A 48 21.06 -7.87 -17.67
CA ARG A 48 21.07 -6.46 -17.31
C ARG A 48 20.95 -6.34 -15.79
N LEU A 49 21.89 -5.64 -15.18
CA LEU A 49 21.87 -5.26 -13.77
C LEU A 49 21.60 -3.78 -13.66
N THR A 50 20.71 -3.38 -12.75
CA THR A 50 20.51 -1.98 -12.38
C THR A 50 20.61 -1.83 -10.87
N LEU A 51 21.31 -0.79 -10.44
CA LEU A 51 21.33 -0.32 -9.05
C LEU A 51 20.53 0.97 -9.00
N SER A 52 19.53 1.04 -8.14
CA SER A 52 18.64 2.19 -7.99
C SER A 52 18.32 2.48 -6.53
N ASP A 53 17.78 3.66 -6.26
CA ASP A 53 17.16 4.05 -4.98
C ASP A 53 15.89 4.85 -5.23
N GLU A 54 15.36 5.53 -4.21
CA GLU A 54 14.14 6.36 -4.35
C GLU A 54 14.29 7.55 -5.31
N SER A 55 15.52 7.98 -5.63
CA SER A 55 15.79 9.05 -6.59
C SER A 55 15.80 8.56 -8.05
N GLY A 56 15.97 7.25 -8.27
CA GLY A 56 16.00 6.63 -9.58
C GLY A 56 17.16 5.67 -9.79
N VAL A 57 17.49 5.40 -11.05
CA VAL A 57 18.60 4.52 -11.44
C VAL A 57 19.93 5.23 -11.19
N LEU A 58 20.79 4.64 -10.37
CA LEU A 58 22.14 5.12 -10.07
C LEU A 58 23.17 4.57 -11.05
N GLN A 59 23.10 3.27 -11.36
CA GLN A 59 24.02 2.57 -12.26
C GLN A 59 23.28 1.49 -13.03
N GLU A 60 23.69 1.24 -14.28
CA GLU A 60 23.18 0.15 -15.10
C GLU A 60 24.34 -0.48 -15.89
N LYS A 61 24.30 -1.81 -16.04
CA LYS A 61 25.24 -2.55 -16.89
C LYS A 61 24.55 -3.77 -17.50
N THR A 62 24.76 -3.93 -18.79
CA THR A 62 24.34 -5.15 -19.52
C THR A 62 25.58 -5.95 -19.91
N MET A 63 25.52 -7.26 -19.76
CA MET A 63 26.61 -8.18 -20.08
C MET A 63 26.09 -9.49 -20.66
N ASP A 64 26.94 -10.16 -21.43
CA ASP A 64 26.67 -11.51 -21.93
C ASP A 64 26.86 -12.55 -20.82
N LEU A 65 26.07 -13.58 -20.88
CA LEU A 65 26.21 -14.76 -20.00
C LEU A 65 27.02 -15.85 -20.72
N PRO A 66 27.87 -16.60 -19.99
CA PRO A 66 28.53 -17.78 -20.54
C PRO A 66 27.51 -18.87 -20.86
N ALA A 67 27.91 -19.82 -21.68
CA ALA A 67 27.11 -21.00 -21.93
C ALA A 67 27.01 -21.85 -20.64
N ALA A 68 25.78 -22.05 -20.17
CA ALA A 68 25.48 -22.95 -19.07
C ALA A 68 24.19 -23.69 -19.42
N GLY A 69 24.21 -25.01 -19.35
CA GLY A 69 23.10 -25.89 -19.66
C GLY A 69 22.11 -26.03 -18.50
N HIS A 70 21.20 -26.99 -18.65
CA HIS A 70 20.21 -27.30 -17.63
C HIS A 70 20.82 -27.63 -16.27
N LEU A 71 20.34 -26.98 -15.22
CA LEU A 71 20.80 -27.06 -13.82
C LEU A 71 22.24 -26.60 -13.56
N GLU A 72 22.95 -26.12 -14.57
CA GLU A 72 24.26 -25.53 -14.38
C GLU A 72 24.13 -24.12 -13.75
N LYS A 73 25.16 -23.77 -13.00
CA LYS A 73 25.26 -22.50 -12.27
C LYS A 73 26.38 -21.63 -12.81
N VAL A 74 26.07 -20.36 -12.98
CA VAL A 74 27.02 -19.30 -13.32
C VAL A 74 27.13 -18.34 -12.14
N THR A 75 28.34 -17.86 -11.85
CA THR A 75 28.59 -16.81 -10.85
C THR A 75 29.14 -15.59 -11.56
N ILE A 76 28.53 -14.44 -11.33
CA ILE A 76 28.84 -13.15 -11.94
C ILE A 76 29.19 -12.16 -10.83
N ASP A 77 30.30 -11.45 -10.98
CA ASP A 77 30.62 -10.33 -10.10
C ASP A 77 29.67 -9.16 -10.38
N ILE A 78 29.09 -8.59 -9.34
CA ILE A 78 28.24 -7.41 -9.43
C ILE A 78 29.16 -6.19 -9.64
N PRO A 79 29.05 -5.49 -10.79
CA PRO A 79 30.02 -4.47 -11.17
C PRO A 79 29.74 -3.09 -10.56
N PHE A 80 29.10 -3.07 -9.38
CA PHE A 80 28.66 -1.86 -8.68
C PHE A 80 29.23 -1.81 -7.28
N ASP A 81 29.54 -0.60 -6.80
CA ASP A 81 29.81 -0.37 -5.38
C ASP A 81 28.52 -0.35 -4.60
N LEU A 82 28.21 -1.44 -3.90
CA LEU A 82 26.99 -1.60 -3.15
C LEU A 82 27.06 -0.86 -1.81
N ASN A 83 26.24 0.17 -1.65
CA ASN A 83 26.09 0.87 -0.38
C ASN A 83 24.96 0.21 0.45
N THR A 84 25.27 -0.24 1.65
CA THR A 84 24.28 -0.85 2.56
C THR A 84 23.86 0.09 3.70
N LYS A 85 24.27 1.35 3.69
CA LYS A 85 23.91 2.34 4.72
C LYS A 85 22.52 2.92 4.50
N SER A 86 22.05 2.95 3.25
CA SER A 86 20.70 3.37 2.85
C SER A 86 20.06 2.29 2.00
N GLU A 87 18.74 2.34 1.85
CA GLU A 87 18.04 1.39 0.98
C GLU A 87 18.42 1.62 -0.48
N GLN A 88 18.91 0.56 -1.12
CA GLN A 88 19.17 0.49 -2.56
C GLN A 88 18.53 -0.78 -3.12
N LEU A 89 18.20 -0.76 -4.39
CA LEU A 89 17.57 -1.86 -5.11
C LEU A 89 18.52 -2.34 -6.20
N LEU A 90 18.95 -3.59 -6.11
CA LEU A 90 19.70 -4.27 -7.16
C LEU A 90 18.73 -5.16 -7.93
N ASP A 91 18.42 -4.79 -9.16
CA ASP A 91 17.61 -5.59 -10.07
C ASP A 91 18.47 -6.36 -11.07
N ALA A 92 18.13 -7.63 -11.27
CA ALA A 92 18.72 -8.50 -12.28
C ALA A 92 17.64 -8.90 -13.29
N TYR A 93 17.87 -8.58 -14.56
CA TYR A 93 16.97 -8.89 -15.66
C TYR A 93 17.64 -9.86 -16.64
N LEU A 94 16.98 -10.98 -16.93
CA LEU A 94 17.39 -11.88 -17.99
C LEU A 94 16.63 -11.53 -19.26
N ILE A 95 17.36 -11.12 -20.31
CA ILE A 95 16.79 -10.56 -21.54
C ILE A 95 17.17 -11.43 -22.72
N LEU A 96 16.22 -11.81 -23.58
CA LEU A 96 16.44 -12.58 -24.78
C LEU A 96 17.28 -11.77 -25.81
N LYS A 97 18.38 -12.33 -26.31
CA LYS A 97 19.30 -11.60 -27.24
C LYS A 97 18.80 -11.56 -28.67
N ALA A 98 18.11 -12.59 -29.12
CA ALA A 98 17.61 -12.72 -30.49
C ALA A 98 16.19 -13.30 -30.47
N ASP A 99 15.45 -13.16 -31.55
CA ASP A 99 14.12 -13.74 -31.69
C ASP A 99 14.18 -15.27 -31.50
N ALA A 100 13.48 -15.77 -30.52
CA ALA A 100 13.41 -17.20 -30.19
C ALA A 100 12.14 -17.53 -29.41
N MET A 101 11.73 -18.79 -29.41
CA MET A 101 10.55 -19.27 -28.65
C MET A 101 9.26 -18.45 -28.94
N ARG A 102 9.13 -17.93 -30.15
CA ARG A 102 8.05 -17.02 -30.60
C ARG A 102 8.01 -15.67 -29.82
N LEU A 103 9.12 -15.28 -29.22
CA LEU A 103 9.30 -14.02 -28.50
C LEU A 103 10.35 -13.17 -29.21
N PRO A 104 10.19 -11.84 -29.25
CA PRO A 104 11.16 -10.95 -29.86
C PRO A 104 12.43 -10.79 -29.01
N ALA A 105 13.53 -10.41 -29.66
CA ALA A 105 14.70 -9.93 -28.97
C ALA A 105 14.33 -8.79 -28.00
N GLY A 106 15.02 -8.70 -26.87
CA GLY A 106 14.69 -7.76 -25.81
C GLY A 106 13.59 -8.20 -24.84
N HIS A 107 12.92 -9.33 -25.11
CA HIS A 107 11.89 -9.84 -24.21
C HIS A 107 12.47 -10.21 -22.84
N LEU A 108 11.79 -9.74 -21.78
CA LEU A 108 12.15 -10.04 -20.39
C LEU A 108 11.73 -11.46 -20.02
N MET A 109 12.69 -12.34 -19.82
CA MET A 109 12.46 -13.75 -19.49
C MET A 109 12.37 -14.00 -17.99
N ALA A 110 13.12 -13.26 -17.18
CA ALA A 110 13.09 -13.35 -15.72
C ALA A 110 13.60 -12.07 -15.07
N ARG A 111 13.14 -11.81 -13.87
CA ARG A 111 13.59 -10.69 -13.02
C ARG A 111 13.73 -11.12 -11.57
N GLU A 112 14.77 -10.62 -10.91
CA GLU A 112 14.92 -10.69 -9.47
C GLU A 112 15.32 -9.31 -8.94
N GLN A 113 14.92 -9.04 -7.71
CA GLN A 113 15.30 -7.80 -7.02
C GLN A 113 15.83 -8.12 -5.63
N PHE A 114 16.97 -7.54 -5.31
CA PHE A 114 17.59 -7.62 -3.99
C PHE A 114 17.55 -6.24 -3.33
N VAL A 115 16.89 -6.15 -2.18
CA VAL A 115 16.88 -4.93 -1.37
C VAL A 115 18.16 -4.92 -0.54
N LEU A 116 18.93 -3.86 -0.67
CA LEU A 116 20.19 -3.63 0.03
C LEU A 116 19.98 -2.53 1.07
N GLY A 117 20.61 -2.68 2.24
CA GLY A 117 20.48 -1.71 3.33
C GLY A 117 19.04 -1.64 3.90
N GLN A 118 18.72 -0.54 4.52
CA GLN A 118 17.43 -0.30 5.15
C GLN A 118 16.91 1.10 4.83
N TYR A 119 15.60 1.24 4.65
CA TYR A 119 14.94 2.53 4.55
C TYR A 119 14.86 3.20 5.92
N ASP A 120 15.09 4.50 5.98
CA ASP A 120 14.97 5.27 7.21
C ASP A 120 13.50 5.69 7.44
N PHE A 121 12.82 4.93 8.30
CA PHE A 121 11.45 5.21 8.73
C PHE A 121 11.37 6.19 9.92
N SER A 122 12.44 6.87 10.28
CA SER A 122 12.44 7.83 11.37
C SER A 122 11.71 9.12 10.97
N VAL A 123 11.09 9.76 11.97
CA VAL A 123 10.53 11.10 11.78
C VAL A 123 11.65 12.12 11.80
N LYS A 124 11.85 12.84 10.71
CA LYS A 124 12.84 13.91 10.64
C LYS A 124 12.46 15.03 11.63
N LYS A 125 13.44 15.48 12.39
CA LYS A 125 13.26 16.64 13.29
C LYS A 125 12.95 17.89 12.48
N GLU A 126 12.00 18.68 12.98
CA GLU A 126 11.63 19.96 12.38
C GLU A 126 12.25 21.12 13.15
N THR A 127 12.38 22.24 12.46
CA THR A 127 12.77 23.50 13.10
C THR A 127 11.61 23.97 13.98
N PRO A 128 11.85 24.36 15.24
CA PRO A 128 10.82 24.93 16.09
C PRO A 128 10.16 26.15 15.44
N ALA A 129 8.83 26.18 15.40
CA ALA A 129 8.03 27.30 14.95
C ALA A 129 6.77 27.42 15.80
N ALA A 130 6.04 28.51 15.68
CA ALA A 130 4.84 28.75 16.47
C ALA A 130 3.74 27.76 16.09
N ILE A 131 3.14 27.12 17.07
CA ILE A 131 1.96 26.27 16.96
C ILE A 131 1.02 26.56 18.12
N SER A 132 -0.27 26.66 17.87
CA SER A 132 -1.28 26.99 18.88
C SER A 132 -2.40 25.97 18.91
N LEU A 133 -2.94 25.72 20.09
CA LEU A 133 -4.12 24.88 20.33
C LEU A 133 -5.28 25.74 20.84
N CYS A 134 -6.36 25.79 20.06
CA CYS A 134 -7.64 26.40 20.49
C CYS A 134 -8.63 25.29 20.87
N LYS A 135 -9.15 25.32 22.08
CA LYS A 135 -10.15 24.38 22.61
C LYS A 135 -11.54 24.96 22.40
N ARG A 136 -12.22 24.61 21.28
CA ARG A 136 -13.62 24.96 21.01
C ARG A 136 -14.58 24.00 21.70
N ALA A 137 -15.86 24.32 21.71
CA ALA A 137 -16.89 23.45 22.30
C ALA A 137 -16.98 22.10 21.57
N ASP A 138 -16.90 22.12 20.24
CA ASP A 138 -17.12 21.01 19.32
C ASP A 138 -15.82 20.40 18.76
N ALA A 139 -14.68 21.09 18.84
CA ALA A 139 -13.43 20.66 18.26
C ALA A 139 -12.18 21.14 19.02
N TYR A 140 -11.07 20.46 18.77
CA TYR A 140 -9.72 20.97 19.00
C TYR A 140 -9.16 21.49 17.68
N VAL A 141 -8.81 22.78 17.63
CA VAL A 141 -8.23 23.41 16.45
C VAL A 141 -6.76 23.69 16.72
N VAL A 142 -5.91 23.25 15.81
CA VAL A 142 -4.46 23.48 15.84
C VAL A 142 -4.08 24.32 14.65
N SER A 143 -3.34 25.40 14.88
CA SER A 143 -2.95 26.34 13.84
C SER A 143 -1.46 26.66 13.91
N GLY A 144 -0.83 26.80 12.75
CA GLY A 144 0.51 27.34 12.53
C GLY A 144 0.45 28.41 11.45
N ASP A 145 1.61 28.78 10.88
CA ASP A 145 1.72 29.92 9.96
C ASP A 145 0.90 29.72 8.68
N HIS A 146 0.89 28.50 8.12
CA HIS A 146 0.29 28.19 6.80
C HIS A 146 -0.82 27.15 6.88
N PHE A 147 -1.13 26.61 8.05
CA PHE A 147 -2.14 25.58 8.20
C PHE A 147 -3.06 25.83 9.37
N SER A 148 -4.26 25.29 9.27
CA SER A 148 -5.21 25.11 10.36
C SER A 148 -5.85 23.73 10.22
N LEU A 149 -5.96 22.99 11.31
CA LEU A 149 -6.64 21.71 11.31
C LEU A 149 -7.56 21.56 12.52
N ALA A 150 -8.59 20.73 12.39
CA ALA A 150 -9.56 20.50 13.44
C ALA A 150 -9.81 19.00 13.68
N VAL A 151 -9.81 18.60 14.95
CA VAL A 151 -10.26 17.28 15.38
C VAL A 151 -11.60 17.44 16.10
N SER A 152 -12.64 16.85 15.53
CA SER A 152 -14.01 16.92 16.06
C SER A 152 -14.13 16.13 17.36
N LYS A 153 -14.67 16.74 18.40
CA LYS A 153 -15.00 16.06 19.67
C LYS A 153 -16.20 15.13 19.52
N LYS A 154 -17.09 15.43 18.56
CA LYS A 154 -18.30 14.65 18.32
C LYS A 154 -18.02 13.37 17.54
N THR A 155 -17.16 13.44 16.51
CA THR A 155 -16.86 12.29 15.63
C THR A 155 -15.48 11.69 15.87
N GLY A 156 -14.58 12.37 16.63
CA GLY A 156 -13.20 11.93 16.86
C GLY A 156 -12.28 12.02 15.64
N GLU A 157 -12.80 12.42 14.49
CA GLU A 157 -12.07 12.49 13.23
C GLU A 157 -11.20 13.76 13.15
N LEU A 158 -10.07 13.70 12.48
CA LEU A 158 -9.42 14.90 11.94
C LEU A 158 -10.30 15.40 10.79
N SER A 159 -11.23 16.30 11.12
CA SER A 159 -12.38 16.65 10.28
C SER A 159 -12.10 17.75 9.25
N SER A 160 -10.99 18.50 9.43
CA SER A 160 -10.59 19.59 8.54
C SER A 160 -9.07 19.69 8.55
N TYR A 161 -8.50 20.00 7.40
CA TYR A 161 -7.12 20.41 7.23
C TYR A 161 -7.06 21.50 6.15
N GLU A 162 -6.84 22.72 6.56
CA GLU A 162 -6.67 23.87 5.66
C GLU A 162 -5.19 24.17 5.45
N LEU A 163 -4.79 24.37 4.21
CA LEU A 163 -3.48 24.88 3.80
C LEU A 163 -3.67 26.25 3.14
N ASP A 164 -3.10 27.32 3.74
CA ASP A 164 -3.27 28.70 3.31
C ASP A 164 -4.76 29.08 3.05
N GLY A 165 -5.65 28.63 3.96
CA GLY A 165 -7.10 28.90 3.89
C GLY A 165 -7.88 28.04 2.90
N ARG A 166 -7.25 27.09 2.19
CA ARG A 166 -7.92 26.12 1.32
C ARG A 166 -8.12 24.79 2.04
N GLU A 167 -9.37 24.33 2.15
CA GLU A 167 -9.68 22.99 2.70
C GLU A 167 -9.14 21.90 1.78
N CYS A 168 -8.46 20.94 2.37
CA CYS A 168 -7.83 19.79 1.66
C CYS A 168 -8.63 18.50 1.82
N LEU A 169 -9.44 18.37 2.88
CA LEU A 169 -10.21 17.19 3.19
C LEU A 169 -11.68 17.38 2.81
N ARG A 170 -12.24 16.45 2.06
CA ARG A 170 -13.70 16.34 1.87
C ARG A 170 -14.35 15.54 3.00
N SER A 171 -13.68 14.48 3.48
CA SER A 171 -14.09 13.67 4.60
C SER A 171 -12.91 13.45 5.53
N GLY A 172 -13.17 13.53 6.84
CA GLY A 172 -12.15 13.47 7.88
C GLY A 172 -11.41 12.13 7.93
N VAL A 173 -10.20 12.20 8.49
CA VAL A 173 -9.37 11.01 8.74
C VAL A 173 -9.96 10.23 9.90
N ARG A 174 -10.29 8.96 9.66
CA ARG A 174 -10.91 8.05 10.63
C ARG A 174 -10.35 6.65 10.51
N PRO A 175 -10.46 5.82 11.58
CA PRO A 175 -10.10 4.41 11.50
C PRO A 175 -10.92 3.65 10.46
N CYS A 176 -10.27 2.68 9.79
CA CYS A 176 -10.88 1.80 8.80
C CYS A 176 -10.51 0.34 9.09
N PHE A 177 -11.52 -0.54 9.17
CA PHE A 177 -11.37 -1.95 9.51
C PHE A 177 -12.03 -2.88 8.50
N GLY A 178 -12.78 -2.34 7.54
CA GLY A 178 -13.48 -3.08 6.50
C GLY A 178 -12.88 -2.85 5.12
N ARG A 179 -13.14 -3.78 4.21
CA ARG A 179 -12.86 -3.66 2.77
C ARG A 179 -14.06 -4.12 1.94
N ALA A 180 -14.08 -3.76 0.66
CA ALA A 180 -15.01 -4.38 -0.28
C ALA A 180 -14.76 -5.89 -0.36
N ASN A 181 -15.82 -6.68 -0.43
CA ASN A 181 -15.69 -8.13 -0.48
C ASN A 181 -15.03 -8.56 -1.78
N ILE A 182 -14.04 -9.45 -1.68
CA ILE A 182 -13.45 -10.15 -2.82
C ILE A 182 -14.34 -11.33 -3.25
N ASP A 183 -14.09 -11.87 -4.46
CA ASP A 183 -14.84 -13.01 -4.99
C ASP A 183 -14.90 -14.18 -3.99
N ASN A 184 -13.79 -14.52 -3.37
CA ASN A 184 -13.71 -15.59 -2.38
C ASN A 184 -14.58 -15.33 -1.13
N GLU A 185 -14.73 -14.08 -0.71
CA GLU A 185 -15.58 -13.68 0.42
C GLU A 185 -17.06 -13.60 0.04
N ARG A 186 -17.38 -13.43 -1.26
CA ARG A 186 -18.75 -13.38 -1.81
C ARG A 186 -19.34 -14.75 -2.06
N ILE A 187 -18.53 -15.74 -2.39
CA ILE A 187 -19.01 -17.09 -2.72
C ILE A 187 -19.47 -17.87 -1.49
N ALA A 188 -19.12 -17.44 -0.33
CA ALA A 188 -19.99 -17.74 0.79
C ALA A 188 -21.36 -17.07 0.55
N GLN A 189 -21.92 -17.18 -0.65
CA GLN A 189 -23.19 -16.64 -1.12
C GLN A 189 -24.36 -17.36 -0.42
N ILE A 190 -24.37 -17.18 0.85
CA ILE A 190 -25.59 -17.25 1.59
C ILE A 190 -26.37 -16.02 1.12
N PRO A 191 -27.51 -16.16 0.45
CA PRO A 191 -28.17 -15.06 -0.27
C PRO A 191 -28.73 -13.95 0.64
N PHE A 192 -28.48 -14.01 1.94
CA PHE A 192 -29.01 -13.09 2.92
C PHE A 192 -27.87 -12.38 3.66
N ASP A 193 -27.72 -11.08 3.48
CA ASP A 193 -26.79 -10.23 4.23
C ASP A 193 -26.88 -10.40 5.76
N PHE A 194 -28.09 -10.72 6.25
CA PHE A 194 -28.33 -11.07 7.64
C PHE A 194 -27.51 -12.29 8.09
N VAL A 195 -27.51 -13.37 7.32
CA VAL A 195 -26.76 -14.59 7.67
C VAL A 195 -25.25 -14.35 7.53
N ARG A 196 -24.79 -13.58 6.52
CA ARG A 196 -23.40 -13.18 6.37
C ARG A 196 -22.91 -12.38 7.57
N THR A 197 -23.76 -11.47 8.09
CA THR A 197 -23.46 -10.71 9.30
C THR A 197 -23.44 -11.62 10.53
N LEU A 198 -24.38 -12.58 10.62
CA LEU A 198 -24.45 -13.51 11.73
C LEU A 198 -23.23 -14.43 11.83
N ILE A 199 -22.71 -14.90 10.69
CA ILE A 199 -21.49 -15.72 10.63
C ILE A 199 -20.20 -14.89 10.58
N GLY A 200 -20.30 -13.56 10.65
CA GLY A 200 -19.17 -12.65 10.81
C GLY A 200 -18.47 -12.20 9.55
N LEU A 201 -18.91 -12.59 8.35
CA LEU A 201 -18.29 -12.20 7.08
C LEU A 201 -18.32 -10.68 6.82
N ASN A 202 -19.33 -9.98 7.36
CA ASN A 202 -19.46 -8.52 7.25
C ASN A 202 -19.19 -7.79 8.58
N ALA A 203 -18.66 -8.48 9.60
CA ALA A 203 -18.56 -7.94 10.96
C ALA A 203 -17.81 -6.60 11.02
N PHE A 204 -16.73 -6.48 10.26
CA PHE A 204 -15.87 -5.31 10.28
C PHE A 204 -16.21 -4.25 9.22
N LYS A 205 -17.09 -4.56 8.25
CA LYS A 205 -17.45 -3.65 7.15
C LYS A 205 -17.96 -2.29 7.64
N ASN A 206 -18.79 -2.32 8.66
CA ASN A 206 -19.38 -1.13 9.25
C ASN A 206 -18.74 -0.74 10.59
N ALA A 207 -17.74 -1.50 11.05
CA ALA A 207 -17.12 -1.26 12.37
C ALA A 207 -16.53 0.16 12.47
N GLY A 208 -15.84 0.64 11.43
CA GLY A 208 -15.30 1.98 11.39
C GLY A 208 -16.35 3.09 11.33
N LYS A 209 -17.54 2.83 10.77
CA LYS A 209 -18.63 3.82 10.70
C LYS A 209 -19.45 3.91 12.00
N ALA A 210 -19.59 2.79 12.71
CA ALA A 210 -20.37 2.69 13.92
C ALA A 210 -19.56 2.99 15.19
N MET A 211 -18.32 3.47 15.06
CA MET A 211 -17.50 3.84 16.19
C MET A 211 -18.01 5.11 16.88
N ILE A 212 -17.90 5.12 18.22
CA ILE A 212 -18.25 6.26 19.06
C ILE A 212 -16.99 6.71 19.79
N PRO A 213 -16.59 7.99 19.69
CA PRO A 213 -15.51 8.50 20.53
C PRO A 213 -15.94 8.52 21.98
N LEU A 214 -15.24 7.77 22.84
CA LEU A 214 -15.46 7.76 24.29
C LEU A 214 -14.79 8.95 24.95
N GLU A 215 -13.64 9.33 24.43
CA GLU A 215 -12.83 10.40 25.00
C GLU A 215 -11.99 11.05 23.88
N VAL A 216 -11.97 12.38 23.86
CA VAL A 216 -11.11 13.17 22.99
C VAL A 216 -10.37 14.17 23.86
N THR A 217 -9.05 14.05 23.93
CA THR A 217 -8.19 14.91 24.76
C THR A 217 -7.14 15.59 23.92
N ALA A 218 -6.70 16.78 24.33
CA ALA A 218 -5.64 17.52 23.67
C ALA A 218 -4.70 18.16 24.69
N THR A 219 -3.41 18.04 24.42
CA THR A 219 -2.32 18.64 25.16
C THR A 219 -1.38 19.40 24.25
N GLN A 220 -1.03 20.62 24.62
CA GLN A 220 -0.02 21.40 23.91
C GLN A 220 1.32 21.23 24.61
N GLY A 221 2.30 20.69 23.86
CA GLY A 221 3.70 20.67 24.25
C GLY A 221 4.45 21.90 23.75
N LYS A 222 5.77 21.91 23.94
CA LYS A 222 6.65 23.01 23.47
C LYS A 222 6.70 23.04 21.92
N ASP A 223 6.85 21.89 21.31
CA ASP A 223 7.15 21.73 19.86
C ASP A 223 6.09 20.92 19.11
N ALA A 224 4.95 20.61 19.73
CA ALA A 224 3.87 19.86 19.11
C ALA A 224 2.57 19.95 19.91
N VAL A 225 1.46 19.70 19.24
CA VAL A 225 0.15 19.48 19.87
C VAL A 225 -0.22 18.00 19.71
N LYS A 226 -0.53 17.32 20.81
CA LYS A 226 -0.99 15.94 20.81
C LYS A 226 -2.49 15.90 21.07
N ILE A 227 -3.24 15.23 20.18
CA ILE A 227 -4.67 14.95 20.34
C ILE A 227 -4.85 13.44 20.34
N THR A 228 -5.55 12.90 21.33
CA THR A 228 -5.81 11.48 21.49
C THR A 228 -7.31 11.22 21.50
N VAL A 229 -7.75 10.26 20.71
CA VAL A 229 -9.14 9.81 20.60
C VAL A 229 -9.21 8.35 20.97
N ARG A 230 -9.98 8.02 22.00
CA ARG A 230 -10.31 6.64 22.38
C ARG A 230 -11.69 6.30 21.87
N TRP A 231 -11.82 5.14 21.24
CA TRP A 231 -13.05 4.74 20.55
C TRP A 231 -13.71 3.54 21.20
N LEU A 232 -15.02 3.55 21.26
CA LEU A 232 -15.81 2.35 21.41
C LEU A 232 -16.07 1.75 20.01
N CYS A 233 -15.63 0.53 19.79
CA CYS A 233 -15.80 -0.17 18.54
C CYS A 233 -16.32 -1.58 18.81
N ARG A 234 -17.32 -2.01 18.02
CA ARG A 234 -17.82 -3.38 18.10
C ARG A 234 -16.75 -4.33 17.54
N TYR A 235 -16.48 -5.42 18.22
CA TYR A 235 -15.51 -6.48 17.85
C TYR A 235 -14.03 -6.14 18.04
N LEU A 236 -13.68 -4.89 18.30
CA LEU A 236 -12.33 -4.44 18.54
C LEU A 236 -12.22 -3.74 19.89
N ASP A 237 -11.13 -3.95 20.59
CA ASP A 237 -10.73 -3.13 21.74
C ASP A 237 -9.42 -2.39 21.47
N GLN A 238 -8.98 -1.58 22.44
CA GLN A 238 -7.77 -0.74 22.33
C GLN A 238 -7.76 0.11 21.04
N VAL A 239 -8.95 0.52 20.58
CA VAL A 239 -9.04 1.38 19.40
C VAL A 239 -8.75 2.82 19.84
N GLU A 240 -7.57 3.28 19.45
CA GLU A 240 -7.10 4.63 19.77
C GLU A 240 -6.44 5.27 18.56
N THR A 241 -6.74 6.54 18.31
CA THR A 241 -6.05 7.36 17.33
C THR A 241 -5.34 8.51 18.04
N THR A 242 -4.05 8.63 17.83
CA THR A 242 -3.27 9.78 18.29
C THR A 242 -2.80 10.59 17.09
N TYR A 243 -3.07 11.90 17.12
CA TYR A 243 -2.57 12.89 16.19
C TYR A 243 -1.51 13.75 16.92
N VAL A 244 -0.27 13.73 16.44
CA VAL A 244 0.77 14.65 16.91
C VAL A 244 1.04 15.65 15.80
N VAL A 245 0.58 16.88 16.00
CA VAL A 245 0.69 17.97 15.03
C VAL A 245 1.98 18.71 15.27
N LEU A 246 2.82 18.78 14.24
CA LEU A 246 4.09 19.49 14.27
C LEU A 246 3.96 20.91 13.70
N PRO A 247 4.91 21.83 13.99
CA PRO A 247 4.84 23.22 13.55
C PRO A 247 4.73 23.44 12.03
N SER A 248 5.22 22.49 11.22
CA SER A 248 5.10 22.51 9.75
C SER A 248 3.71 22.13 9.23
N GLY A 249 2.75 21.79 10.09
CA GLY A 249 1.47 21.19 9.72
C GLY A 249 1.53 19.68 9.52
N ARG A 250 2.70 19.05 9.63
CA ARG A 250 2.83 17.59 9.55
C ARG A 250 2.13 16.94 10.74
N VAL A 251 1.29 15.94 10.44
CA VAL A 251 0.49 15.20 11.44
C VAL A 251 1.00 13.77 11.51
N LEU A 252 1.63 13.43 12.64
CA LEU A 252 1.98 12.02 12.91
C LEU A 252 0.73 11.33 13.44
N VAL A 253 0.26 10.34 12.69
CA VAL A 253 -0.92 9.54 13.04
C VAL A 253 -0.46 8.20 13.57
N THR A 254 -0.93 7.85 14.77
CA THR A 254 -0.81 6.49 15.31
C THR A 254 -2.21 5.95 15.53
N GLN A 255 -2.55 4.86 14.82
CA GLN A 255 -3.81 4.14 14.99
C GLN A 255 -3.53 2.77 15.57
N THR A 256 -4.20 2.43 16.69
CA THR A 256 -4.13 1.11 17.31
C THR A 256 -5.49 0.42 17.31
N CYS A 257 -5.48 -0.91 17.29
CA CYS A 257 -6.65 -1.75 17.54
C CYS A 257 -6.22 -3.16 17.94
N ARG A 258 -7.14 -3.91 18.58
CA ARG A 258 -6.97 -5.34 18.85
C ARG A 258 -8.25 -6.10 18.51
N ASN A 259 -8.14 -7.09 17.63
CA ASN A 259 -9.26 -7.98 17.32
C ASN A 259 -9.50 -8.97 18.46
N ILE A 260 -10.67 -8.89 19.10
CA ILE A 260 -11.04 -9.71 20.27
C ILE A 260 -12.08 -10.79 19.96
N VAL A 261 -12.40 -10.98 18.67
CA VAL A 261 -13.40 -11.96 18.24
C VAL A 261 -12.78 -13.01 17.32
N PRO A 262 -13.43 -14.21 17.17
CA PRO A 262 -12.90 -15.26 16.30
C PRO A 262 -12.83 -14.92 14.81
N MET A 263 -13.61 -13.94 14.35
CA MET A 263 -13.70 -13.52 12.95
C MET A 263 -12.37 -12.87 12.50
N ASP A 264 -12.02 -13.07 11.23
CA ASP A 264 -10.82 -12.50 10.66
C ASP A 264 -11.01 -11.02 10.34
N LEU A 265 -10.10 -10.18 10.80
CA LEU A 265 -10.06 -8.75 10.50
C LEU A 265 -9.51 -8.56 9.08
N PRO A 266 -10.26 -7.92 8.15
CA PRO A 266 -9.78 -7.78 6.76
C PRO A 266 -8.66 -6.76 6.61
N ARG A 267 -8.70 -5.64 7.35
CA ARG A 267 -7.68 -4.58 7.35
C ARG A 267 -7.67 -3.82 8.66
N TYR A 268 -6.60 -3.09 8.92
CA TYR A 268 -6.56 -2.06 9.96
C TYR A 268 -5.75 -0.86 9.48
N GLY A 269 -6.34 0.31 9.59
CA GLY A 269 -5.74 1.54 9.10
C GLY A 269 -6.65 2.74 9.29
N ILE A 270 -6.47 3.71 8.41
CA ILE A 270 -7.25 4.94 8.33
C ILE A 270 -7.77 5.15 6.92
N THR A 271 -8.92 5.82 6.80
CA THR A 271 -9.49 6.25 5.53
C THR A 271 -9.92 7.70 5.61
N PHE A 272 -9.86 8.41 4.49
CA PHE A 272 -10.30 9.80 4.35
C PHE A 272 -10.52 10.15 2.87
N GLN A 273 -11.10 11.32 2.60
CA GLN A 273 -11.32 11.80 1.24
C GLN A 273 -10.63 13.16 1.02
N LEU A 274 -10.00 13.29 -0.13
CA LEU A 274 -9.36 14.52 -0.61
C LEU A 274 -10.33 15.32 -1.47
N MET A 275 -10.21 16.67 -1.44
CA MET A 275 -11.04 17.60 -2.22
C MET A 275 -10.72 17.65 -3.71
N SER A 276 -9.95 16.70 -4.24
CA SER A 276 -9.56 16.66 -5.66
C SER A 276 -9.71 15.28 -6.23
N GLY A 277 -10.26 15.17 -7.46
CA GLY A 277 -10.60 13.91 -8.12
C GLY A 277 -9.76 13.53 -9.34
N GLU A 278 -9.00 14.45 -9.94
CA GLU A 278 -8.23 14.19 -11.18
C GLU A 278 -6.72 14.17 -10.97
N ASP A 279 -6.28 13.83 -9.78
CA ASP A 279 -4.88 13.95 -9.42
C ASP A 279 -4.08 12.68 -9.63
N GLY A 280 -2.81 12.88 -9.96
CA GLY A 280 -1.83 11.82 -10.08
C GLY A 280 -1.48 11.18 -8.74
N VAL A 281 -1.03 9.93 -8.82
CA VAL A 281 -0.57 9.16 -7.67
C VAL A 281 0.89 8.78 -7.89
N THR A 282 1.75 9.14 -6.96
CA THR A 282 3.16 8.72 -6.95
C THR A 282 3.46 8.04 -5.63
N TYR A 283 4.16 6.91 -5.67
CA TYR A 283 4.55 6.23 -4.43
C TYR A 283 5.88 5.49 -4.58
N TYR A 284 6.53 5.26 -3.47
CA TYR A 284 7.66 4.34 -3.34
C TYR A 284 7.22 3.12 -2.53
N GLY A 285 7.10 1.98 -3.21
CA GLY A 285 6.57 0.73 -2.66
C GLY A 285 6.61 -0.38 -3.67
N LYS A 286 5.94 -1.51 -3.40
CA LYS A 286 5.82 -2.61 -4.37
C LYS A 286 4.80 -2.30 -5.46
N GLY A 287 5.18 -2.58 -6.71
CA GLY A 287 4.34 -2.31 -7.89
C GLY A 287 4.92 -2.87 -9.19
N PRO A 288 4.47 -2.33 -10.36
CA PRO A 288 3.48 -1.23 -10.53
C PRO A 288 2.02 -1.65 -10.31
N HIS A 289 1.69 -2.94 -10.52
CA HIS A 289 0.34 -3.48 -10.35
C HIS A 289 -0.04 -3.62 -8.86
N GLU A 290 -1.33 -3.73 -8.59
CA GLU A 290 -1.83 -3.98 -7.24
C GLU A 290 -1.25 -5.27 -6.67
N ASN A 291 -1.03 -5.26 -5.38
CA ASN A 291 -0.45 -6.41 -4.69
C ASN A 291 -0.95 -6.46 -3.23
N TYR A 292 -0.96 -7.67 -2.66
CA TYR A 292 -1.43 -7.98 -1.32
C TYR A 292 -0.42 -8.89 -0.63
N CYS A 293 -0.52 -9.06 0.68
CA CYS A 293 0.46 -9.81 1.46
C CYS A 293 0.68 -11.25 0.95
N ASP A 294 -0.31 -11.86 0.31
CA ASP A 294 -0.27 -13.20 -0.30
C ASP A 294 -0.02 -13.19 -1.82
N ARG A 295 0.14 -12.02 -2.43
CA ARG A 295 0.34 -11.84 -3.88
C ARG A 295 1.21 -10.62 -4.15
N LYS A 296 2.50 -10.69 -3.81
CA LYS A 296 3.46 -9.60 -3.97
C LYS A 296 4.87 -10.04 -4.40
N THR A 297 5.06 -11.31 -4.73
CA THR A 297 6.36 -11.82 -5.19
C THR A 297 6.70 -11.32 -6.59
N GLY A 298 5.69 -11.18 -7.45
CA GLY A 298 5.80 -10.59 -8.78
C GLY A 298 5.77 -9.06 -8.82
N ALA A 299 5.67 -8.39 -7.67
CA ALA A 299 5.73 -6.95 -7.53
C ALA A 299 7.08 -6.53 -6.94
N TYR A 300 7.68 -5.47 -7.49
CA TYR A 300 9.02 -5.01 -7.14
C TYR A 300 8.98 -3.64 -6.47
N LEU A 301 9.91 -3.39 -5.57
CA LEU A 301 10.08 -2.05 -5.00
C LEU A 301 10.56 -1.07 -6.06
N GLY A 302 10.03 0.14 -6.01
CA GLY A 302 10.40 1.22 -6.92
C GLY A 302 9.51 2.44 -6.73
N VAL A 303 9.88 3.53 -7.36
CA VAL A 303 9.06 4.74 -7.44
C VAL A 303 8.17 4.64 -8.68
N TYR A 304 6.87 4.59 -8.46
CA TYR A 304 5.86 4.47 -9.51
C TYR A 304 5.01 5.73 -9.58
N ARG A 305 4.69 6.16 -10.81
CA ARG A 305 3.91 7.37 -11.10
C ARG A 305 2.74 7.03 -11.99
N PHE A 306 1.55 7.41 -11.56
CA PHE A 306 0.29 7.26 -12.29
C PHE A 306 -0.28 8.65 -12.56
N LYS A 307 -0.86 8.84 -13.73
CA LYS A 307 -1.43 10.14 -14.12
C LYS A 307 -2.73 10.43 -13.40
N SER A 308 -3.47 9.39 -13.05
CA SER A 308 -4.75 9.47 -12.36
C SER A 308 -4.95 8.32 -11.37
N ALA A 309 -5.93 8.43 -10.50
CA ALA A 309 -6.34 7.34 -9.62
C ALA A 309 -6.94 6.16 -10.40
N GLU A 310 -7.53 6.40 -11.59
CA GLU A 310 -8.01 5.35 -12.47
C GLU A 310 -6.86 4.45 -12.97
N ASP A 311 -5.72 5.03 -13.30
CA ASP A 311 -4.54 4.26 -13.72
C ASP A 311 -3.95 3.46 -12.54
N PHE A 312 -4.20 3.89 -11.31
CA PHE A 312 -3.68 3.26 -10.10
C PHE A 312 -4.48 2.02 -9.68
N ILE A 313 -5.80 2.00 -9.92
CA ILE A 313 -6.70 0.89 -9.57
C ILE A 313 -6.68 -0.22 -10.61
N HIS A 314 -7.31 -1.35 -10.30
CA HIS A 314 -7.61 -2.42 -11.27
C HIS A 314 -9.12 -2.58 -11.44
N ASP A 315 -9.57 -2.45 -12.70
CA ASP A 315 -10.97 -2.58 -13.07
C ASP A 315 -11.36 -4.05 -13.22
N TYR A 316 -11.74 -4.70 -12.11
CA TYR A 316 -12.29 -6.06 -12.14
C TYR A 316 -13.68 -6.08 -12.78
N LEU A 317 -13.97 -7.11 -13.59
CA LEU A 317 -15.28 -7.29 -14.24
C LEU A 317 -16.44 -7.27 -13.22
N TYR A 318 -16.23 -7.89 -12.07
CA TYR A 318 -17.09 -7.75 -10.91
C TYR A 318 -16.34 -6.92 -9.86
N PRO A 319 -16.79 -5.68 -9.55
CA PRO A 319 -16.11 -4.79 -8.63
C PRO A 319 -15.86 -5.42 -7.26
N GLN A 320 -14.66 -5.32 -6.76
CA GLN A 320 -14.20 -5.90 -5.51
C GLN A 320 -13.01 -5.12 -4.98
N GLU A 321 -12.51 -5.45 -3.79
CA GLU A 321 -11.27 -4.85 -3.27
C GLU A 321 -10.17 -4.89 -4.32
N ASN A 322 -9.57 -3.74 -4.58
CA ASN A 322 -8.54 -3.56 -5.60
C ASN A 322 -7.60 -2.40 -5.25
N GLY A 323 -6.57 -2.22 -6.05
CA GLY A 323 -5.71 -1.04 -6.00
C GLY A 323 -4.73 -0.99 -4.82
N ASN A 324 -4.66 -2.00 -3.95
CA ASN A 324 -3.72 -2.00 -2.83
C ASN A 324 -2.26 -2.07 -3.30
N ARG A 325 -1.38 -1.37 -2.61
CA ARG A 325 0.09 -1.44 -2.74
C ARG A 325 0.72 -1.76 -1.40
N CYS A 326 1.53 -2.81 -1.37
CA CYS A 326 2.27 -3.24 -0.17
C CYS A 326 3.63 -2.56 -0.06
N ASP A 327 4.17 -2.60 1.15
CA ASP A 327 5.53 -2.15 1.45
C ASP A 327 5.79 -0.71 1.00
N VAL A 328 4.81 0.18 1.19
CA VAL A 328 4.90 1.60 0.80
C VAL A 328 5.72 2.36 1.85
N ARG A 329 6.78 3.05 1.37
CA ARG A 329 7.61 3.94 2.18
C ARG A 329 6.99 5.32 2.24
N TRP A 330 6.46 5.77 1.11
CA TRP A 330 5.72 7.00 1.00
C TRP A 330 4.75 6.99 -0.19
N LEU A 331 3.72 7.82 -0.06
CA LEU A 331 2.69 8.07 -1.07
C LEU A 331 2.50 9.58 -1.24
N GLU A 332 2.37 10.04 -2.47
CA GLU A 332 1.93 11.39 -2.84
C GLU A 332 0.68 11.31 -3.71
N VAL A 333 -0.33 12.12 -3.37
CA VAL A 333 -1.58 12.24 -4.13
C VAL A 333 -1.86 13.73 -4.31
N GLY A 334 -2.15 14.15 -5.53
CA GLY A 334 -2.50 15.52 -5.84
C GLY A 334 -1.61 16.16 -6.90
N SER A 335 -2.04 17.33 -7.39
CA SER A 335 -1.32 18.16 -8.36
C SER A 335 -0.87 19.49 -7.75
N ASP A 336 -1.79 20.45 -7.58
CA ASP A 336 -1.50 21.78 -7.03
C ASP A 336 -1.25 21.75 -5.53
N VAL A 337 -2.12 21.06 -4.80
CA VAL A 337 -1.93 20.73 -3.38
C VAL A 337 -1.74 19.24 -3.27
N LYS A 338 -0.57 18.82 -2.83
CA LYS A 338 -0.20 17.41 -2.68
C LYS A 338 -0.32 16.97 -1.24
N LEU A 339 -1.04 15.87 -1.03
CA LEU A 339 -0.89 15.08 0.18
C LEU A 339 0.39 14.26 0.07
N ARG A 340 1.28 14.35 1.02
CA ARG A 340 2.38 13.43 1.27
C ARG A 340 2.08 12.59 2.49
N VAL A 341 2.18 11.26 2.35
CA VAL A 341 2.11 10.31 3.45
C VAL A 341 3.44 9.58 3.55
N ASP A 342 4.14 9.73 4.66
CA ASP A 342 5.38 9.01 4.94
C ASP A 342 5.14 7.89 5.95
N ALA A 343 5.76 6.74 5.73
CA ALA A 343 5.76 5.64 6.68
C ALA A 343 6.63 5.96 7.91
N VAL A 344 6.17 5.58 9.09
CA VAL A 344 6.88 5.81 10.37
C VAL A 344 7.09 4.48 11.09
N GLY A 345 8.34 4.15 11.33
CA GLY A 345 8.78 2.92 12.00
C GLY A 345 8.75 1.67 11.12
N ARG A 346 7.84 1.59 10.15
CA ARG A 346 7.77 0.53 9.13
C ARG A 346 6.91 0.96 7.94
N ALA A 347 7.07 0.27 6.81
CA ALA A 347 6.21 0.46 5.64
C ALA A 347 4.73 0.20 5.95
N PHE A 348 3.85 0.85 5.21
CA PHE A 348 2.39 0.70 5.25
C PHE A 348 1.86 0.11 3.93
N GLU A 349 0.56 -0.14 3.87
CA GLU A 349 -0.16 -0.45 2.64
C GLU A 349 -1.05 0.74 2.23
N ALA A 350 -1.24 0.96 0.93
CA ALA A 350 -2.00 2.10 0.44
C ALA A 350 -2.94 1.75 -0.71
N GLY A 351 -4.12 2.39 -0.71
CA GLY A 351 -5.08 2.39 -1.80
C GLY A 351 -5.60 3.80 -2.07
N VAL A 352 -5.80 4.15 -3.34
CA VAL A 352 -6.38 5.44 -3.77
C VAL A 352 -7.46 5.15 -4.80
N HIS A 353 -8.70 5.61 -4.55
CA HIS A 353 -9.86 5.26 -5.36
C HIS A 353 -10.69 6.50 -5.71
N PRO A 354 -11.25 6.59 -6.94
CA PRO A 354 -12.19 7.67 -7.33
C PRO A 354 -13.62 7.41 -6.84
N TYR A 355 -13.83 6.45 -5.96
CA TYR A 355 -15.10 6.05 -5.35
C TYR A 355 -14.89 5.62 -3.88
N THR A 356 -15.99 5.41 -3.16
CA THR A 356 -15.94 4.90 -1.79
C THR A 356 -15.86 3.36 -1.75
N LEU A 357 -15.45 2.80 -0.62
CA LEU A 357 -15.42 1.35 -0.41
C LEU A 357 -16.85 0.75 -0.44
N GLU A 358 -17.84 1.53 -0.01
CA GLU A 358 -19.24 1.12 0.00
C GLU A 358 -19.82 1.02 -1.41
N GLU A 359 -19.50 1.99 -2.27
CA GLU A 359 -19.89 1.98 -3.68
C GLU A 359 -19.22 0.81 -4.41
N LEU A 360 -17.93 0.58 -4.15
CA LEU A 360 -17.20 -0.56 -4.70
C LEU A 360 -17.82 -1.90 -4.29
N ASP A 361 -18.25 -2.03 -3.04
CA ASP A 361 -18.85 -3.26 -2.54
C ASP A 361 -20.29 -3.48 -3.04
N ALA A 362 -21.01 -2.41 -3.30
CA ALA A 362 -22.41 -2.45 -3.79
C ALA A 362 -22.51 -2.67 -5.30
N ALA A 363 -21.50 -2.25 -6.07
CA ALA A 363 -21.50 -2.33 -7.53
C ALA A 363 -21.47 -3.78 -8.02
N LYS A 364 -22.24 -4.08 -9.08
CA LYS A 364 -22.26 -5.39 -9.75
C LYS A 364 -21.41 -5.42 -11.01
N HIS A 365 -21.21 -4.28 -11.64
CA HIS A 365 -20.41 -4.11 -12.84
C HIS A 365 -19.53 -2.87 -12.68
N SER A 366 -18.41 -2.82 -13.36
CA SER A 366 -17.51 -1.65 -13.31
C SER A 366 -18.16 -0.37 -13.81
N CYS A 367 -19.12 -0.45 -14.72
CA CYS A 367 -19.90 0.69 -15.18
C CYS A 367 -20.90 1.25 -14.14
N ASP A 368 -21.17 0.52 -13.07
CA ASP A 368 -22.04 0.99 -11.98
C ASP A 368 -21.26 1.86 -10.97
N LEU A 369 -19.93 1.89 -11.06
CA LEU A 369 -19.10 2.69 -10.17
C LEU A 369 -19.18 4.17 -10.53
N PRO A 370 -19.55 5.04 -9.57
CA PRO A 370 -19.60 6.47 -9.82
C PRO A 370 -18.18 7.04 -10.02
N ARG A 371 -18.10 8.17 -10.71
CA ARG A 371 -16.89 8.99 -10.80
C ARG A 371 -17.13 10.25 -9.99
N HIS A 372 -16.29 10.47 -9.00
CA HIS A 372 -16.38 11.61 -8.12
C HIS A 372 -15.30 12.64 -8.39
N ASP A 373 -15.54 13.87 -7.96
CA ASP A 373 -14.59 14.97 -7.92
C ASP A 373 -13.69 14.96 -6.67
N TYR A 374 -13.60 13.79 -6.02
CA TYR A 374 -12.77 13.55 -4.84
C TYR A 374 -12.12 12.16 -4.91
N LEU A 375 -11.06 11.98 -4.15
CA LEU A 375 -10.39 10.69 -4.00
C LEU A 375 -10.54 10.13 -2.59
N THR A 376 -10.84 8.85 -2.48
CA THR A 376 -10.78 8.09 -1.22
C THR A 376 -9.38 7.51 -1.06
N VAL A 377 -8.71 7.86 0.02
CA VAL A 377 -7.37 7.37 0.37
C VAL A 377 -7.47 6.43 1.55
N ASN A 378 -6.84 5.27 1.44
CA ASN A 378 -6.71 4.29 2.51
C ASN A 378 -5.22 4.10 2.82
N ILE A 379 -4.86 4.21 4.09
CA ILE A 379 -3.51 3.93 4.60
C ILE A 379 -3.64 2.86 5.67
N ASP A 380 -3.06 1.70 5.42
CA ASP A 380 -3.24 0.54 6.28
C ASP A 380 -1.93 0.08 6.92
N GLY A 381 -2.00 -0.30 8.16
CA GLY A 381 -0.90 -1.02 8.80
C GLY A 381 -0.80 -2.47 8.30
N GLY A 382 -1.83 -2.96 7.61
CA GLY A 382 -1.88 -4.22 6.90
C GLY A 382 -3.30 -4.64 6.52
N GLN A 383 -3.38 -5.46 5.47
CA GLN A 383 -4.58 -6.18 5.06
C GLN A 383 -4.33 -7.69 5.08
N GLN A 384 -5.37 -8.49 5.31
CA GLN A 384 -5.29 -9.93 5.06
C GLN A 384 -5.23 -10.20 3.54
N GLY A 385 -4.73 -11.38 3.17
CA GLY A 385 -4.64 -11.81 1.78
C GLY A 385 -5.98 -11.83 1.04
N VAL A 386 -5.90 -11.96 -0.28
CA VAL A 386 -7.05 -11.99 -1.20
C VAL A 386 -7.20 -13.35 -1.90
N GLY A 387 -6.26 -14.29 -1.69
CA GLY A 387 -6.27 -15.63 -2.27
C GLY A 387 -7.05 -16.64 -1.43
N GLY A 388 -6.79 -17.89 -1.70
CA GLY A 388 -7.33 -19.08 -1.05
C GLY A 388 -7.02 -20.30 -1.90
N ASP A 389 -6.93 -21.50 -1.27
CA ASP A 389 -6.57 -22.73 -1.99
C ASP A 389 -7.77 -23.30 -2.77
N VAL A 390 -8.98 -22.93 -2.42
CA VAL A 390 -10.21 -23.43 -3.05
C VAL A 390 -11.14 -22.27 -3.37
N PRO A 391 -11.56 -22.09 -4.63
CA PRO A 391 -12.60 -21.13 -4.98
C PRO A 391 -13.87 -21.44 -4.17
N ALA A 392 -14.56 -20.41 -3.70
CA ALA A 392 -15.84 -20.53 -3.02
C ALA A 392 -15.84 -20.92 -1.53
N VAL A 393 -14.76 -21.46 -1.03
CA VAL A 393 -14.57 -21.75 0.40
C VAL A 393 -13.20 -21.24 0.78
N ALA A 394 -13.04 -19.93 0.72
CA ALA A 394 -11.74 -19.30 0.91
C ALA A 394 -11.25 -19.48 2.33
N THR A 395 -10.52 -20.51 2.56
CA THR A 395 -9.65 -20.61 3.73
C THR A 395 -8.31 -19.96 3.38
N LEU A 396 -8.22 -18.67 3.67
CA LEU A 396 -6.94 -17.98 3.60
C LEU A 396 -5.94 -18.69 4.53
N LYS A 397 -4.71 -18.93 4.05
CA LYS A 397 -3.66 -19.55 4.87
C LYS A 397 -3.35 -18.69 6.09
N PRO A 398 -3.06 -19.29 7.27
CA PRO A 398 -2.88 -18.56 8.52
C PRO A 398 -1.86 -17.43 8.46
N GLN A 399 -0.76 -17.59 7.71
CA GLN A 399 0.29 -16.58 7.56
C GLN A 399 -0.14 -15.31 6.82
N TYR A 400 -1.26 -15.34 6.11
CA TYR A 400 -1.82 -14.20 5.39
C TYR A 400 -3.03 -13.57 6.10
N LYS A 401 -3.35 -14.04 7.30
CA LYS A 401 -4.38 -13.45 8.17
C LYS A 401 -3.77 -12.45 9.12
N LEU A 402 -4.51 -11.42 9.46
CA LEU A 402 -4.10 -10.51 10.52
C LEU A 402 -4.20 -11.20 11.89
N PRO A 403 -3.23 -10.98 12.79
CA PRO A 403 -3.21 -11.64 14.08
C PRO A 403 -4.40 -11.20 14.95
N LYS A 404 -4.90 -12.14 15.75
CA LYS A 404 -5.95 -11.93 16.74
C LYS A 404 -5.34 -11.77 18.13
N MET A 405 -6.04 -11.10 19.04
CA MET A 405 -5.63 -10.93 20.46
C MET A 405 -4.27 -10.23 20.62
N GLN A 406 -3.80 -9.53 19.60
CA GLN A 406 -2.58 -8.73 19.60
C GLN A 406 -2.92 -7.31 19.17
N THR A 407 -2.25 -6.33 19.78
CA THR A 407 -2.40 -4.94 19.39
C THR A 407 -1.71 -4.69 18.06
N LEU A 408 -2.49 -4.28 17.07
CA LEU A 408 -2.04 -3.85 15.76
C LEU A 408 -1.83 -2.33 15.78
N THR A 409 -0.81 -1.87 15.09
CA THR A 409 -0.46 -0.43 15.08
C THR A 409 -0.07 0.00 13.67
N LEU A 410 -0.78 1.01 13.16
CA LEU A 410 -0.34 1.83 12.02
C LEU A 410 0.35 3.09 12.56
N ARG A 411 1.46 3.48 11.93
CA ARG A 411 2.09 4.81 12.13
C ARG A 411 2.42 5.40 10.78
N CYS A 412 1.97 6.62 10.54
CA CYS A 412 2.31 7.39 9.34
C CYS A 412 2.37 8.88 9.65
N ALA A 413 2.90 9.66 8.74
CA ALA A 413 2.91 11.11 8.81
C ALA A 413 2.20 11.68 7.59
N LEU A 414 1.16 12.48 7.81
CA LEU A 414 0.40 13.17 6.78
C LEU A 414 0.88 14.62 6.69
N GLN A 415 1.08 15.13 5.48
CA GLN A 415 1.41 16.55 5.26
C GLN A 415 0.86 17.01 3.92
N PHE A 416 0.13 18.13 3.92
CA PHE A 416 -0.23 18.82 2.69
C PHE A 416 0.82 19.88 2.32
N LYS A 417 1.12 19.99 1.03
CA LYS A 417 2.12 20.90 0.45
C LYS A 417 1.63 21.45 -0.88
N LYS A 418 2.03 22.67 -1.21
CA LYS A 418 1.94 23.25 -2.56
C LYS A 418 3.08 22.78 -3.44
#